data_90c148b5cd9eb5861233484a0c62d0ab
#
_entry.id   90c148b5cd9eb5861233484a0c62d0ab
#
_cell.length_a   1.000
_cell.length_b   1.000
_cell.length_c   1.000
_cell.angle_alpha   90.00
_cell.angle_beta   90.00
_cell.angle_gamma   90.00
#
_symmetry.space_group_name_H-M   'P 1'
#
loop_
_entity.id
_entity.type
_entity.pdbx_description
1 polymer ?
#
loop_
_entity_poly.entity_id
_entity_poly.type
_entity_poly.pdbx_seq_one_letter_code
_entity_poly.pdbx_strand_id
1 'polypeptide(L)'
;MSAREELKSEILKKAVVHGKVILSSGKEADYYVDLRRVTLDSTAAPLVGEVMLELTKDLDYEAVGGLTLGADPVATAMMHVAAQKGRKIDAFVVRKAEKAHGLQRRIEGPDVKGRKVLAVEDTSTTGGSVLTAIEALKEAGAIVVGVAVIVERGAKDKVESAGLKYLAAYQLTDLGL
;
A
#
# COMPACT_ATOMS: atom_id res chain seq x y z
N MET A 1 -11.53 21.47 -3.72
CA MET A 1 -10.32 20.63 -3.94
C MET A 1 -10.73 19.17 -3.84
N SER A 2 -10.29 18.32 -4.76
CA SER A 2 -10.57 16.88 -4.67
C SER A 2 -9.70 16.23 -3.59
N ALA A 3 -10.15 15.09 -3.03
CA ALA A 3 -9.36 14.33 -2.05
C ALA A 3 -7.95 13.99 -2.58
N ARG A 4 -7.82 13.75 -3.90
CA ARG A 4 -6.54 13.52 -4.57
C ARG A 4 -5.62 14.74 -4.52
N GLU A 5 -6.16 15.95 -4.76
CA GLU A 5 -5.36 17.19 -4.70
C GLU A 5 -4.97 17.54 -3.28
N GLU A 6 -5.88 17.32 -2.32
CA GLU A 6 -5.61 17.52 -0.90
C GLU A 6 -4.52 16.54 -0.42
N LEU A 7 -4.64 15.26 -0.74
CA LEU A 7 -3.63 14.26 -0.37
C LEU A 7 -2.27 14.58 -0.99
N LYS A 8 -2.23 15.01 -2.26
CA LYS A 8 -0.99 15.47 -2.91
C LYS A 8 -0.34 16.61 -2.11
N SER A 9 -1.13 17.59 -1.69
CA SER A 9 -0.64 18.71 -0.87
C SER A 9 -0.06 18.23 0.47
N GLU A 10 -0.73 17.29 1.14
CA GLU A 10 -0.25 16.72 2.39
C GLU A 10 1.03 15.90 2.21
N ILE A 11 1.15 15.14 1.12
CA ILE A 11 2.37 14.40 0.78
C ILE A 11 3.54 15.37 0.60
N LEU A 12 3.37 16.43 -0.18
CA LEU A 12 4.42 17.42 -0.43
C LEU A 12 4.86 18.15 0.84
N LYS A 13 3.92 18.45 1.73
CA LYS A 13 4.22 19.13 3.00
C LYS A 13 4.91 18.24 4.03
N LYS A 14 4.54 16.97 4.12
CA LYS A 14 4.88 16.11 5.26
C LYS A 14 5.81 14.96 4.92
N ALA A 15 5.65 14.36 3.73
CA ALA A 15 6.37 13.14 3.35
C ALA A 15 7.68 13.42 2.61
N VAL A 16 7.75 14.49 1.85
CA VAL A 16 8.96 14.84 1.09
C VAL A 16 9.93 15.57 2.01
N VAL A 17 11.05 14.92 2.29
CA VAL A 17 12.13 15.48 3.12
C VAL A 17 13.30 15.81 2.19
N HIS A 18 13.62 17.10 2.08
CA HIS A 18 14.77 17.57 1.31
C HIS A 18 16.04 17.46 2.13
N GLY A 19 17.14 17.06 1.49
CA GLY A 19 18.45 16.92 2.08
C GLY A 19 19.17 15.70 1.54
N LYS A 20 20.50 15.69 1.68
CA LYS A 20 21.30 14.54 1.24
C LYS A 20 20.96 13.32 2.10
N VAL A 21 20.51 12.27 1.46
CA VAL A 21 20.21 10.97 2.08
C VAL A 21 20.93 9.87 1.30
N ILE A 22 21.39 8.84 2.01
CA ILE A 22 21.90 7.62 1.39
C ILE A 22 20.74 6.63 1.35
N LEU A 23 20.35 6.25 0.14
CA LEU A 23 19.29 5.25 -0.08
C LEU A 23 19.79 3.86 0.32
N SER A 24 18.87 2.92 0.51
CA SER A 24 19.18 1.51 0.77
C SER A 24 20.03 0.86 -0.34
N SER A 25 20.02 1.43 -1.54
CA SER A 25 20.88 1.06 -2.67
C SER A 25 22.34 1.59 -2.57
N GLY A 26 22.65 2.39 -1.53
CA GLY A 26 23.95 3.08 -1.37
C GLY A 26 24.10 4.35 -2.22
N LYS A 27 23.11 4.73 -2.99
CA LYS A 27 23.13 5.96 -3.81
C LYS A 27 22.74 7.18 -2.97
N GLU A 28 23.39 8.30 -3.22
CA GLU A 28 22.98 9.60 -2.66
C GLU A 28 21.72 10.11 -3.41
N ALA A 29 20.80 10.70 -2.66
CA ALA A 29 19.64 11.41 -3.19
C ALA A 29 19.46 12.74 -2.46
N ASP A 30 18.91 13.74 -3.15
CA ASP A 30 18.68 15.07 -2.59
C ASP A 30 17.32 15.18 -1.87
N TYR A 31 16.54 14.12 -1.86
CA TYR A 31 15.28 14.02 -1.14
C TYR A 31 14.98 12.58 -0.74
N TYR A 32 14.11 12.46 0.26
CA TYR A 32 13.55 11.19 0.73
C TYR A 32 12.04 11.34 0.86
N VAL A 33 11.28 10.29 0.50
CA VAL A 33 9.83 10.26 0.64
C VAL A 33 9.45 9.26 1.73
N ASP A 34 8.98 9.78 2.85
CA ASP A 34 8.46 8.97 3.98
C ASP A 34 6.94 9.12 4.08
N LEU A 35 6.22 8.24 3.41
CA LEU A 35 4.75 8.28 3.38
C LEU A 35 4.09 7.91 4.71
N ARG A 36 4.80 7.31 5.66
CA ARG A 36 4.26 7.03 7.00
C ARG A 36 3.92 8.31 7.76
N ARG A 37 4.59 9.43 7.43
CA ARG A 37 4.24 10.76 7.92
C ARG A 37 2.88 11.27 7.41
N VAL A 38 2.32 10.62 6.41
CA VAL A 38 1.02 10.91 5.81
C VAL A 38 0.00 9.84 6.16
N THR A 39 0.36 8.57 6.02
CA THR A 39 -0.55 7.45 6.28
C THR A 39 -0.92 7.29 7.76
N LEU A 40 -0.13 7.87 8.67
CA LEU A 40 -0.38 7.89 10.11
C LEU A 40 -0.79 9.29 10.62
N ASP A 41 -1.02 10.25 9.73
CA ASP A 41 -1.42 11.61 10.08
C ASP A 41 -2.95 11.72 10.16
N SER A 42 -3.45 12.38 11.18
CA SER A 42 -4.90 12.49 11.46
C SER A 42 -5.71 13.17 10.35
N THR A 43 -5.10 14.08 9.61
CA THR A 43 -5.72 14.80 8.48
C THR A 43 -5.59 14.01 7.18
N ALA A 44 -4.41 13.45 6.94
CA ALA A 44 -4.09 12.82 5.66
C ALA A 44 -4.53 11.35 5.56
N ALA A 45 -4.57 10.60 6.66
CA ALA A 45 -4.95 9.18 6.63
C ALA A 45 -6.37 8.95 6.06
N PRO A 46 -7.41 9.71 6.41
CA PRO A 46 -8.71 9.60 5.76
C PRO A 46 -8.65 9.84 4.24
N LEU A 47 -7.86 10.81 3.80
CA LEU A 47 -7.66 11.11 2.38
C LEU A 47 -6.97 9.95 1.64
N VAL A 48 -6.04 9.26 2.30
CA VAL A 48 -5.43 8.03 1.77
C VAL A 48 -6.51 6.99 1.52
N GLY A 49 -7.38 6.74 2.48
CA GLY A 49 -8.49 5.80 2.33
C GLY A 49 -9.40 6.17 1.15
N GLU A 50 -9.79 7.42 1.02
CA GLU A 50 -10.63 7.90 -0.08
C GLU A 50 -9.99 7.75 -1.45
N VAL A 51 -8.74 8.21 -1.58
CA VAL A 51 -8.00 8.16 -2.85
C VAL A 51 -7.74 6.72 -3.29
N MET A 52 -7.35 5.85 -2.36
CA MET A 52 -7.08 4.44 -2.68
C MET A 52 -8.36 3.67 -3.03
N LEU A 53 -9.49 3.95 -2.38
CA LEU A 53 -10.79 3.36 -2.74
C LEU A 53 -11.24 3.81 -4.12
N GLU A 54 -11.10 5.09 -4.45
CA GLU A 54 -11.44 5.60 -5.79
C GLU A 54 -10.53 5.00 -6.86
N LEU A 55 -9.21 4.91 -6.59
CA LEU A 55 -8.24 4.29 -7.49
C LEU A 55 -8.60 2.84 -7.84
N THR A 56 -9.15 2.11 -6.89
CA THR A 56 -9.42 0.67 -6.99
C THR A 56 -10.90 0.33 -7.15
N LYS A 57 -11.75 1.31 -7.47
CA LYS A 57 -13.22 1.16 -7.54
C LYS A 57 -13.71 0.09 -8.51
N ASP A 58 -12.95 -0.16 -9.59
CA ASP A 58 -13.29 -1.14 -10.62
C ASP A 58 -12.77 -2.56 -10.30
N LEU A 59 -12.09 -2.74 -9.15
CA LEU A 59 -11.65 -4.04 -8.67
C LEU A 59 -12.65 -4.60 -7.65
N ASP A 60 -12.93 -5.90 -7.78
CA ASP A 60 -13.76 -6.64 -6.84
C ASP A 60 -12.88 -7.35 -5.80
N TYR A 61 -12.86 -6.84 -4.57
CA TYR A 61 -12.14 -7.42 -3.44
C TYR A 61 -12.91 -7.27 -2.13
N GLU A 62 -12.68 -8.22 -1.22
CA GLU A 62 -13.34 -8.35 0.08
C GLU A 62 -12.41 -7.97 1.25
N ALA A 63 -11.11 -7.98 0.99
CA ALA A 63 -10.10 -7.62 1.99
C ALA A 63 -8.90 -6.93 1.34
N VAL A 64 -8.21 -6.11 2.12
CA VAL A 64 -7.06 -5.30 1.70
C VAL A 64 -5.94 -5.38 2.73
N GLY A 65 -4.71 -5.48 2.28
CA GLY A 65 -3.54 -5.51 3.16
C GLY A 65 -2.26 -5.69 2.38
N GLY A 66 -1.16 -5.83 3.09
CA GLY A 66 0.15 -6.02 2.48
C GLY A 66 1.23 -6.21 3.53
N LEU A 67 2.48 -6.09 3.11
CA LEU A 67 3.62 -6.32 3.99
C LEU A 67 3.72 -5.22 5.05
N THR A 68 3.81 -5.66 6.31
CA THR A 68 4.06 -4.73 7.41
C THR A 68 5.44 -4.04 7.21
N LEU A 69 5.60 -2.76 7.48
CA LEU A 69 4.76 -1.78 8.17
C LEU A 69 4.02 -0.84 7.19
N GLY A 70 4.54 -0.65 5.96
CA GLY A 70 4.06 0.36 5.03
C GLY A 70 2.60 0.17 4.60
N ALA A 71 2.18 -1.07 4.43
CA ALA A 71 0.81 -1.39 4.02
C ALA A 71 -0.24 -1.22 5.11
N ASP A 72 0.13 -1.38 6.38
CA ASP A 72 -0.82 -1.50 7.49
C ASP A 72 -1.71 -0.26 7.64
N PRO A 73 -1.18 0.98 7.70
CA PRO A 73 -2.01 2.16 7.82
C PRO A 73 -2.84 2.44 6.55
N VAL A 74 -2.33 2.09 5.37
CA VAL A 74 -3.07 2.23 4.10
C VAL A 74 -4.32 1.34 4.11
N ALA A 75 -4.15 0.06 4.42
CA ALA A 75 -5.24 -0.90 4.50
C ALA A 75 -6.28 -0.51 5.55
N THR A 76 -5.83 -0.07 6.72
CA THR A 76 -6.70 0.38 7.82
C THR A 76 -7.49 1.63 7.42
N ALA A 77 -6.87 2.60 6.76
CA ALA A 77 -7.56 3.79 6.26
C ALA A 77 -8.63 3.41 5.23
N MET A 78 -8.31 2.52 4.27
CA MET A 78 -9.27 2.03 3.29
C MET A 78 -10.46 1.32 3.94
N MET A 79 -10.21 0.45 4.92
CA MET A 79 -11.24 -0.29 5.66
C MET A 79 -12.21 0.68 6.36
N HIS A 80 -11.70 1.67 7.09
CA HIS A 80 -12.53 2.63 7.83
C HIS A 80 -13.33 3.54 6.89
N VAL A 81 -12.72 4.08 5.84
CA VAL A 81 -13.42 4.94 4.88
C VAL A 81 -14.48 4.14 4.09
N ALA A 82 -14.17 2.89 3.73
CA ALA A 82 -15.15 2.00 3.10
C ALA A 82 -16.37 1.78 3.99
N ALA A 83 -16.17 1.53 5.28
CA ALA A 83 -17.25 1.35 6.25
C ALA A 83 -18.16 2.59 6.35
N GLN A 84 -17.58 3.79 6.36
CA GLN A 84 -18.32 5.05 6.34
C GLN A 84 -19.19 5.21 5.07
N LYS A 85 -18.75 4.61 3.96
CA LYS A 85 -19.49 4.60 2.68
C LYS A 85 -20.43 3.37 2.52
N GLY A 86 -20.64 2.61 3.59
CA GLY A 86 -21.50 1.44 3.59
C GLY A 86 -20.92 0.19 2.92
N ARG A 87 -19.64 0.18 2.56
CA ARG A 87 -18.92 -0.96 2.00
C ARG A 87 -18.11 -1.68 3.08
N LYS A 88 -18.28 -2.99 3.18
CA LYS A 88 -17.53 -3.82 4.12
C LYS A 88 -16.31 -4.41 3.45
N ILE A 89 -15.14 -4.01 3.91
CA ILE A 89 -13.84 -4.53 3.48
C ILE A 89 -13.04 -4.81 4.74
N ASP A 90 -12.50 -6.02 4.88
CA ASP A 90 -11.59 -6.35 5.97
C ASP A 90 -10.17 -5.84 5.67
N ALA A 91 -9.37 -5.64 6.72
CA ALA A 91 -7.94 -5.40 6.59
C ALA A 91 -7.16 -6.60 7.16
N PHE A 92 -6.02 -6.90 6.55
CA PHE A 92 -5.07 -7.91 7.02
C PHE A 92 -3.65 -7.36 6.99
N VAL A 93 -2.76 -8.03 7.72
CA VAL A 93 -1.32 -7.70 7.76
C VAL A 93 -0.52 -8.92 7.31
N VAL A 94 0.43 -8.72 6.39
CA VAL A 94 1.39 -9.75 6.01
C VAL A 94 2.69 -9.51 6.77
N ARG A 95 3.13 -10.49 7.56
CA ARG A 95 4.38 -10.43 8.31
C ARG A 95 5.57 -10.69 7.38
N LYS A 96 6.71 -10.09 7.69
CA LYS A 96 7.97 -10.30 6.95
C LYS A 96 8.48 -11.74 7.04
N ALA A 97 8.20 -12.41 8.17
CA ALA A 97 8.57 -13.79 8.44
C ALA A 97 7.47 -14.52 9.21
N GLU A 98 7.50 -15.84 9.19
CA GLU A 98 6.62 -16.68 10.00
C GLU A 98 6.87 -16.46 11.50
N LYS A 99 5.83 -16.72 12.32
CA LYS A 99 5.99 -16.74 13.77
C LYS A 99 6.86 -17.93 14.19
N ALA A 100 7.85 -17.68 15.05
CA ALA A 100 8.69 -18.73 15.61
C ALA A 100 7.91 -19.68 16.54
N HIS A 101 6.76 -19.24 17.09
CA HIS A 101 5.94 -19.98 18.04
C HIS A 101 4.45 -19.82 17.74
N GLY A 102 3.67 -20.85 18.03
CA GLY A 102 2.22 -20.89 17.81
C GLY A 102 1.84 -21.32 16.39
N LEU A 103 0.67 -20.89 15.92
CA LEU A 103 0.29 -21.07 14.52
C LEU A 103 1.24 -20.24 13.65
N GLN A 104 2.05 -20.89 12.85
CA GLN A 104 3.07 -20.29 11.95
C GLN A 104 2.39 -19.56 10.78
N ARG A 105 1.58 -18.55 11.07
CA ARG A 105 0.87 -17.77 10.07
C ARG A 105 1.65 -16.50 9.75
N ARG A 106 1.83 -16.24 8.47
CA ARG A 106 2.37 -14.96 7.98
C ARG A 106 1.31 -13.87 7.87
N ILE A 107 0.02 -14.23 7.88
CA ILE A 107 -1.10 -13.30 7.72
C ILE A 107 -1.83 -13.17 9.04
N GLU A 108 -1.99 -11.93 9.50
CA GLU A 108 -2.75 -11.56 10.69
C GLU A 108 -4.06 -10.88 10.28
N GLY A 109 -5.10 -11.11 11.06
CA GLY A 109 -6.43 -10.54 10.82
C GLY A 109 -7.44 -11.62 10.42
N PRO A 110 -8.56 -11.23 9.77
CA PRO A 110 -9.55 -12.15 9.25
C PRO A 110 -8.97 -13.14 8.24
N ASP A 111 -9.58 -14.33 8.15
CA ASP A 111 -9.13 -15.35 7.19
C ASP A 111 -9.27 -14.84 5.75
N VAL A 112 -8.24 -15.06 4.95
CA VAL A 112 -8.16 -14.65 3.54
C VAL A 112 -8.33 -15.82 2.56
N LYS A 113 -8.41 -17.05 3.06
CA LYS A 113 -8.50 -18.25 2.22
C LYS A 113 -9.76 -18.22 1.33
N GLY A 114 -9.57 -18.38 0.03
CA GLY A 114 -10.64 -18.37 -0.97
C GLY A 114 -11.25 -16.99 -1.26
N ARG A 115 -10.76 -15.93 -0.59
CA ARG A 115 -11.28 -14.58 -0.76
C ARG A 115 -10.48 -13.79 -1.80
N LYS A 116 -11.15 -12.90 -2.49
CA LYS A 116 -10.53 -11.90 -3.37
C LYS A 116 -9.92 -10.80 -2.52
N VAL A 117 -8.64 -10.56 -2.68
CA VAL A 117 -7.88 -9.59 -1.89
C VAL A 117 -7.09 -8.62 -2.76
N LEU A 118 -6.97 -7.39 -2.28
CA LEU A 118 -6.11 -6.37 -2.87
C LEU A 118 -4.84 -6.24 -2.04
N ALA A 119 -3.68 -6.33 -2.68
CA ALA A 119 -2.41 -6.02 -2.04
C ALA A 119 -2.11 -4.51 -2.15
N VAL A 120 -1.75 -3.89 -1.05
CA VAL A 120 -1.41 -2.46 -1.00
C VAL A 120 -0.03 -2.21 -0.43
N GLU A 121 0.52 -1.05 -0.74
CA GLU A 121 1.76 -0.53 -0.17
C GLU A 121 1.71 1.01 -0.16
N ASP A 122 2.47 1.65 0.69
CA ASP A 122 2.60 3.11 0.67
C ASP A 122 3.41 3.56 -0.56
N THR A 123 4.58 2.98 -0.77
CA THR A 123 5.44 3.22 -1.93
C THR A 123 6.11 1.93 -2.39
N SER A 124 6.41 1.82 -3.66
CA SER A 124 7.10 0.65 -4.20
C SER A 124 8.20 1.06 -5.17
N THR A 125 9.44 0.69 -4.87
CA THR A 125 10.61 1.00 -5.68
C THR A 125 11.06 -0.21 -6.49
N THR A 126 11.32 -1.33 -5.82
CA THR A 126 11.79 -2.57 -6.46
C THR A 126 10.68 -3.61 -6.64
N GLY A 127 9.53 -3.41 -6.02
CA GLY A 127 8.43 -4.38 -5.96
C GLY A 127 8.67 -5.57 -5.03
N GLY A 128 9.80 -5.62 -4.34
CA GLY A 128 10.15 -6.75 -3.47
C GLY A 128 9.15 -6.99 -2.35
N SER A 129 8.79 -5.93 -1.61
CA SER A 129 7.81 -6.02 -0.52
C SER A 129 6.42 -6.47 -1.01
N VAL A 130 5.98 -5.91 -2.12
CA VAL A 130 4.70 -6.27 -2.73
C VAL A 130 4.69 -7.74 -3.16
N LEU A 131 5.73 -8.19 -3.87
CA LEU A 131 5.81 -9.59 -4.34
C LEU A 131 5.92 -10.58 -3.17
N THR A 132 6.65 -10.23 -2.12
CA THR A 132 6.71 -11.04 -0.89
C THR A 132 5.33 -11.18 -0.24
N ALA A 133 4.56 -10.10 -0.17
CA ALA A 133 3.19 -10.16 0.35
C ALA A 133 2.29 -11.04 -0.52
N ILE A 134 2.40 -10.93 -1.82
CA ILE A 134 1.61 -11.72 -2.78
C ILE A 134 1.92 -13.21 -2.67
N GLU A 135 3.18 -13.60 -2.53
CA GLU A 135 3.56 -15.00 -2.31
C GLU A 135 2.89 -15.55 -1.04
N ALA A 136 2.97 -14.83 0.08
CA ALA A 136 2.33 -15.24 1.31
C ALA A 136 0.80 -15.34 1.20
N LEU A 137 0.17 -14.42 0.47
CA LEU A 137 -1.28 -14.45 0.21
C LEU A 137 -1.69 -15.65 -0.63
N LYS A 138 -0.93 -15.97 -1.69
CA LYS A 138 -1.18 -17.15 -2.53
C LYS A 138 -0.99 -18.44 -1.73
N GLU A 139 0.05 -18.54 -0.91
CA GLU A 139 0.27 -19.68 0.00
C GLU A 139 -0.88 -19.87 0.99
N ALA A 140 -1.48 -18.77 1.46
CA ALA A 140 -2.66 -18.79 2.32
C ALA A 140 -3.97 -19.10 1.58
N GLY A 141 -3.93 -19.28 0.26
CA GLY A 141 -5.10 -19.59 -0.56
C GLY A 141 -5.97 -18.38 -0.93
N ALA A 142 -5.46 -17.17 -0.79
CA ALA A 142 -6.16 -15.96 -1.24
C ALA A 142 -6.08 -15.79 -2.75
N ILE A 143 -7.05 -15.08 -3.32
CA ILE A 143 -7.10 -14.71 -4.73
C ILE A 143 -6.72 -13.24 -4.85
N VAL A 144 -5.48 -12.97 -5.26
CA VAL A 144 -4.98 -11.58 -5.38
C VAL A 144 -5.51 -10.97 -6.68
N VAL A 145 -6.33 -9.93 -6.58
CA VAL A 145 -6.95 -9.26 -7.74
C VAL A 145 -6.12 -8.13 -8.32
N GLY A 146 -5.15 -7.64 -7.57
CA GLY A 146 -4.26 -6.57 -8.02
C GLY A 146 -3.42 -6.00 -6.90
N VAL A 147 -2.65 -5.00 -7.26
CA VAL A 147 -1.76 -4.22 -6.40
C VAL A 147 -2.09 -2.75 -6.54
N ALA A 148 -2.16 -2.04 -5.44
CA ALA A 148 -2.32 -0.59 -5.43
C ALA A 148 -1.33 0.07 -4.46
N VAL A 149 -0.67 1.12 -4.91
CA VAL A 149 0.29 1.90 -4.11
C VAL A 149 -0.06 3.39 -4.12
N ILE A 150 0.36 4.11 -3.09
CA ILE A 150 0.16 5.57 -3.08
C ILE A 150 1.13 6.21 -4.07
N VAL A 151 2.43 5.92 -3.97
CA VAL A 151 3.44 6.51 -4.85
C VAL A 151 4.25 5.41 -5.55
N GLU A 152 4.22 5.44 -6.88
CA GLU A 152 5.05 4.61 -7.76
C GLU A 152 6.46 5.17 -7.85
N ARG A 153 7.46 4.31 -7.65
CA ARG A 153 8.88 4.68 -7.67
C ARG A 153 9.74 3.72 -8.52
N GLY A 154 9.14 2.96 -9.44
CA GLY A 154 9.86 2.07 -10.35
C GLY A 154 9.49 0.59 -10.28
N ALA A 155 8.51 0.19 -9.47
CA ALA A 155 8.12 -1.21 -9.31
C ALA A 155 7.15 -1.73 -10.36
N LYS A 156 6.47 -0.85 -11.10
CA LYS A 156 5.37 -1.19 -12.00
C LYS A 156 5.67 -2.36 -12.93
N ASP A 157 6.73 -2.24 -13.72
CA ASP A 157 7.07 -3.23 -14.74
C ASP A 157 7.34 -4.62 -14.14
N LYS A 158 7.99 -4.65 -12.98
CA LYS A 158 8.28 -5.91 -12.29
C LYS A 158 7.03 -6.58 -11.75
N VAL A 159 6.10 -5.82 -11.19
CA VAL A 159 4.84 -6.33 -10.67
C VAL A 159 3.92 -6.79 -11.80
N GLU A 160 3.81 -6.01 -12.87
CA GLU A 160 3.02 -6.37 -14.05
C GLU A 160 3.60 -7.60 -14.77
N SER A 161 4.93 -7.75 -14.84
CA SER A 161 5.60 -8.93 -15.38
C SER A 161 5.29 -10.21 -14.59
N ALA A 162 4.90 -10.09 -13.32
CA ALA A 162 4.41 -11.20 -12.51
C ALA A 162 2.93 -11.54 -12.76
N GLY A 163 2.29 -10.91 -13.76
CA GLY A 163 0.90 -11.17 -14.15
C GLY A 163 -0.13 -10.45 -13.27
N LEU A 164 0.25 -9.39 -12.57
CA LEU A 164 -0.59 -8.67 -11.64
C LEU A 164 -0.99 -7.29 -12.17
N LYS A 165 -2.25 -6.91 -11.96
CA LYS A 165 -2.69 -5.55 -12.22
C LYS A 165 -2.05 -4.61 -11.19
N TYR A 166 -1.45 -3.51 -11.65
CA TYR A 166 -0.77 -2.55 -10.81
C TYR A 166 -1.34 -1.15 -10.99
N LEU A 167 -1.75 -0.53 -9.89
CA LEU A 167 -2.33 0.80 -9.84
C LEU A 167 -1.51 1.68 -8.88
N ALA A 168 -1.34 2.94 -9.25
CA ALA A 168 -0.68 3.94 -8.40
C ALA A 168 -1.51 5.22 -8.33
N ALA A 169 -1.62 5.80 -7.15
CA ALA A 169 -2.30 7.08 -6.99
C ALA A 169 -1.46 8.22 -7.58
N TYR A 170 -0.15 8.19 -7.40
CA TYR A 170 0.77 9.20 -7.92
C TYR A 170 2.03 8.57 -8.50
N GLN A 171 2.56 9.22 -9.55
CA GLN A 171 3.93 9.06 -10.01
C GLN A 171 4.83 10.08 -9.32
N LEU A 172 6.15 9.88 -9.30
CA LEU A 172 7.09 10.89 -8.78
C LEU A 172 6.94 12.23 -9.52
N THR A 173 6.73 12.17 -10.83
CA THR A 173 6.49 13.37 -11.67
C THR A 173 5.24 14.15 -11.27
N ASP A 174 4.20 13.49 -10.77
CA ASP A 174 3.01 14.17 -10.22
C ASP A 174 3.34 15.01 -8.98
N LEU A 175 4.39 14.62 -8.27
CA LEU A 175 4.89 15.28 -7.05
C LEU A 175 6.00 16.31 -7.36
N GLY A 176 6.40 16.45 -8.62
CA GLY A 176 7.50 17.33 -9.03
C GLY A 176 8.89 16.80 -8.62
N LEU A 177 9.04 15.48 -8.49
CA LEU A 177 10.25 14.77 -8.03
C LEU A 177 10.90 13.96 -9.16
#